data_61b10b9ea3d1bfdf188c33d48403e32f
#
_entry.id   61b10b9ea3d1bfdf188c33d48403e32f
#
_cell.length_a   1.000
_cell.length_b   1.000
_cell.length_c   1.000
_cell.angle_alpha   90.00
_cell.angle_beta   90.00
_cell.angle_gamma   90.00
#
_symmetry.space_group_name_H-M   'P 1'
#
loop_
_entity.id
_entity.type
_entity.pdbx_description
1 polymer ?
#
loop_
_entity_poly.entity_id
_entity_poly.type
_entity_poly.pdbx_seq_one_letter_code
_entity_poly.pdbx_strand_id
1 'polypeptide(L)'
;MLHHKHFPEVIDPELLPLWEELNKKLFNGRLNRPYSLIYKYDLGRYGGICQFGKIENNNVGIAIRGQLKGTNEVRKVMAHELVHQFCYQEWWRLSSTIKVNMSEMVDDKSAFFKYWLAYVAHLMDTTYSDLASYDGKYLDHTGNPSQTTYIQTLSAKSLLGEAFSED
;
A
#
# COMPACT_ATOMS: atom_id res chain seq x y z
N MET A 1 12.28 13.53 -14.78
CA MET A 1 11.54 12.57 -14.32
C MET A 1 12.26 11.34 -14.23
N LEU A 2 12.08 10.65 -13.19
CA LEU A 2 12.78 9.49 -13.01
C LEU A 2 11.97 8.37 -13.50
N HIS A 3 12.45 7.70 -14.47
CA HIS A 3 11.85 6.49 -14.85
C HIS A 3 12.60 5.42 -14.16
N HIS A 4 12.00 4.88 -13.16
CA HIS A 4 12.62 3.78 -12.50
C HIS A 4 12.45 2.57 -13.38
N LYS A 5 13.53 1.91 -13.69
CA LYS A 5 13.43 0.62 -14.30
C LYS A 5 12.71 -0.30 -13.35
N HIS A 6 12.14 -1.34 -13.89
CA HIS A 6 11.52 -2.34 -13.03
C HIS A 6 12.56 -2.89 -12.07
N PHE A 7 12.15 -3.06 -10.84
CA PHE A 7 13.04 -3.65 -9.85
C PHE A 7 13.37 -5.07 -10.27
N PRO A 8 14.55 -5.56 -9.91
CA PRO A 8 14.90 -6.94 -10.24
C PRO A 8 13.99 -7.91 -9.51
N GLU A 9 13.79 -9.07 -10.09
CA GLU A 9 12.95 -10.08 -9.45
C GLU A 9 13.76 -10.77 -8.37
N VAL A 10 13.96 -10.08 -7.28
CA VAL A 10 14.75 -10.55 -6.17
C VAL A 10 13.96 -10.33 -4.89
N ILE A 11 13.93 -11.32 -4.02
CA ILE A 11 13.27 -11.22 -2.74
C ILE A 11 14.34 -11.28 -1.67
N ASP A 12 14.52 -10.19 -0.94
CA ASP A 12 15.49 -10.14 0.14
C ASP A 12 14.98 -11.01 1.29
N PRO A 13 15.76 -11.98 1.75
CA PRO A 13 15.29 -12.90 2.79
C PRO A 13 15.05 -12.23 4.14
N GLU A 14 15.57 -11.03 4.35
CA GLU A 14 15.25 -10.29 5.57
C GLU A 14 13.91 -9.58 5.46
N LEU A 15 13.52 -9.17 4.28
CA LEU A 15 12.28 -8.42 4.11
C LEU A 15 11.06 -9.31 3.98
N LEU A 16 11.23 -10.51 3.47
CA LEU A 16 10.08 -11.37 3.22
C LEU A 16 9.30 -11.71 4.49
N PRO A 17 9.94 -12.11 5.59
CA PRO A 17 9.17 -12.41 6.79
C PRO A 17 8.39 -11.20 7.31
N LEU A 18 8.96 -10.02 7.19
CA LEU A 18 8.26 -8.82 7.61
C LEU A 18 7.06 -8.55 6.71
N TRP A 19 7.24 -8.70 5.40
CA TRP A 19 6.15 -8.53 4.47
C TRP A 19 5.02 -9.53 4.78
N GLU A 20 5.38 -10.78 5.05
CA GLU A 20 4.39 -11.80 5.34
C GLU A 20 3.64 -11.52 6.63
N GLU A 21 4.36 -11.08 7.65
CA GLU A 21 3.74 -10.76 8.92
C GLU A 21 2.75 -9.61 8.76
N LEU A 22 3.16 -8.56 8.08
CA LEU A 22 2.30 -7.40 7.90
C LEU A 22 1.10 -7.72 7.00
N ASN A 23 1.31 -8.52 5.98
CA ASN A 23 0.21 -8.93 5.13
C ASN A 23 -0.86 -9.65 5.95
N LYS A 24 -0.43 -10.57 6.79
CA LYS A 24 -1.38 -11.32 7.61
C LYS A 24 -2.06 -10.41 8.63
N LYS A 25 -1.29 -9.58 9.30
CA LYS A 25 -1.83 -8.75 10.36
C LYS A 25 -2.71 -7.63 9.84
N LEU A 26 -2.33 -7.01 8.74
CA LEU A 26 -3.00 -5.79 8.29
C LEU A 26 -4.01 -6.06 7.18
N PHE A 27 -3.81 -7.09 6.40
CA PHE A 27 -4.63 -7.32 5.22
C PHE A 27 -5.19 -8.73 5.15
N ASN A 28 -5.13 -9.44 6.28
CA ASN A 28 -5.74 -10.75 6.38
C ASN A 28 -5.19 -11.73 5.34
N GLY A 29 -3.95 -11.55 4.96
CA GLY A 29 -3.29 -12.43 4.01
C GLY A 29 -3.69 -12.22 2.57
N ARG A 30 -4.34 -11.09 2.25
CA ARG A 30 -4.90 -10.92 0.92
C ARG A 30 -3.96 -10.38 -0.13
N LEU A 31 -2.77 -9.95 0.25
CA LEU A 31 -1.86 -9.38 -0.73
C LEU A 31 -1.10 -10.48 -1.45
N ASN A 32 -0.90 -10.28 -2.74
CA ASN A 32 -0.12 -11.21 -3.55
C ASN A 32 1.35 -11.03 -3.24
N ARG A 33 2.11 -12.11 -3.34
CA ARG A 33 3.54 -12.01 -3.10
C ARG A 33 4.17 -11.07 -4.12
N PRO A 34 4.97 -10.11 -3.68
CA PRO A 34 5.61 -9.18 -4.61
C PRO A 34 6.59 -9.90 -5.52
N TYR A 35 6.82 -9.32 -6.70
CA TYR A 35 7.84 -9.88 -7.56
C TYR A 35 9.23 -9.42 -7.11
N SER A 36 9.30 -8.40 -6.28
CA SER A 36 10.57 -7.86 -5.81
C SER A 36 10.40 -7.28 -4.41
N LEU A 37 11.32 -7.62 -3.51
CA LEU A 37 11.40 -6.99 -2.20
C LEU A 37 12.88 -6.74 -1.98
N ILE A 38 13.30 -5.48 -1.99
CA ILE A 38 14.72 -5.16 -1.93
C ILE A 38 14.98 -3.94 -1.06
N TYR A 39 16.20 -3.83 -0.58
CA TYR A 39 16.70 -2.56 -0.07
C TYR A 39 17.37 -1.83 -1.23
N LYS A 40 17.12 -0.53 -1.30
CA LYS A 40 17.70 0.25 -2.39
C LYS A 40 18.25 1.55 -1.82
N TYR A 41 19.50 1.87 -2.18
CA TYR A 41 20.18 2.97 -1.52
C TYR A 41 20.08 4.28 -2.28
N ASP A 42 19.54 4.27 -3.50
CA ASP A 42 19.41 5.48 -4.28
C ASP A 42 17.95 5.86 -4.50
N LEU A 43 17.20 5.91 -3.44
CA LEU A 43 15.79 6.30 -3.52
C LEU A 43 15.56 7.80 -3.37
N GLY A 44 16.61 8.60 -3.43
CA GLY A 44 16.45 10.03 -3.25
C GLY A 44 15.91 10.31 -1.87
N ARG A 45 14.78 10.99 -1.80
CA ARG A 45 14.20 11.32 -0.49
C ARG A 45 13.09 10.39 -0.08
N TYR A 46 12.86 9.32 -0.81
CA TYR A 46 11.79 8.42 -0.46
C TYR A 46 12.25 7.38 0.54
N GLY A 47 11.37 7.04 1.48
CA GLY A 47 11.66 5.95 2.41
C GLY A 47 11.43 4.60 1.77
N GLY A 48 10.52 4.55 0.81
CA GLY A 48 10.26 3.33 0.08
C GLY A 48 9.51 3.64 -1.19
N ILE A 49 9.40 2.68 -2.06
CA ILE A 49 8.66 2.82 -3.31
C ILE A 49 7.93 1.51 -3.57
N CYS A 50 6.68 1.63 -3.94
CA CYS A 50 5.92 0.49 -4.42
C CYS A 50 5.77 0.67 -5.93
N GLN A 51 6.41 -0.21 -6.69
CA GLN A 51 6.40 -0.13 -8.12
C GLN A 51 5.40 -1.13 -8.64
N PHE A 52 4.45 -0.65 -9.42
CA PHE A 52 3.41 -1.54 -9.89
C PHE A 52 3.97 -2.39 -11.04
N GLY A 53 3.63 -3.65 -11.03
CA GLY A 53 4.15 -4.57 -12.00
C GLY A 53 3.53 -4.39 -13.36
N LYS A 54 3.76 -5.35 -14.20
CA LYS A 54 3.12 -5.33 -15.49
C LYS A 54 1.64 -5.50 -15.30
N ILE A 55 0.91 -4.86 -16.15
CA ILE A 55 -0.51 -4.82 -15.97
C ILE A 55 -1.12 -6.21 -15.83
N GLU A 56 -0.64 -7.16 -16.60
CA GLU A 56 -1.26 -8.47 -16.57
C GLU A 56 -0.91 -9.26 -15.32
N ASN A 57 0.05 -8.84 -14.53
CA ASN A 57 0.49 -9.63 -13.40
C ASN A 57 -0.13 -9.28 -12.07
N ASN A 58 -0.71 -8.13 -11.95
CA ASN A 58 -1.35 -7.69 -10.69
C ASN A 58 -0.42 -7.89 -9.50
N ASN A 59 0.85 -7.61 -9.66
CA ASN A 59 1.76 -7.70 -8.53
C ASN A 59 2.67 -6.47 -8.52
N VAL A 60 3.44 -6.35 -7.47
CA VAL A 60 4.23 -5.14 -7.25
C VAL A 60 5.65 -5.50 -6.87
N GLY A 61 6.54 -4.52 -7.01
CA GLY A 61 7.86 -4.59 -6.43
C GLY A 61 7.95 -3.53 -5.35
N ILE A 62 8.57 -3.86 -4.24
CA ILE A 62 8.69 -2.93 -3.13
C ILE A 62 10.17 -2.76 -2.82
N ALA A 63 10.61 -1.51 -2.77
CA ALA A 63 11.96 -1.18 -2.34
C ALA A 63 11.88 -0.38 -1.06
N ILE A 64 12.71 -0.73 -0.11
CA ILE A 64 12.84 -0.01 1.16
C ILE A 64 14.19 0.70 1.14
N ARG A 65 14.20 1.94 1.62
CA ARG A 65 15.43 2.71 1.64
C ARG A 65 16.52 1.96 2.38
N GLY A 66 17.64 1.73 1.69
CA GLY A 66 18.70 0.90 2.26
C GLY A 66 19.30 1.46 3.53
N GLN A 67 19.33 2.80 3.65
CA GLN A 67 19.88 3.44 4.84
C GLN A 67 19.07 3.14 6.10
N LEU A 68 17.84 2.65 5.94
CA LEU A 68 17.02 2.32 7.09
C LEU A 68 17.23 0.89 7.58
N LYS A 69 18.02 0.12 6.87
CA LYS A 69 18.20 -1.29 7.22
C LYS A 69 18.67 -1.40 8.66
N GLY A 70 18.04 -2.28 9.41
CA GLY A 70 18.37 -2.47 10.81
C GLY A 70 17.68 -1.52 11.78
N THR A 71 16.86 -0.61 11.29
CA THR A 71 16.16 0.31 12.17
C THR A 71 14.69 -0.05 12.24
N ASN A 72 14.01 0.54 13.22
CA ASN A 72 12.57 0.31 13.37
C ASN A 72 11.74 0.95 12.28
N GLU A 73 12.35 1.86 11.51
CA GLU A 73 11.62 2.53 10.45
C GLU A 73 11.25 1.60 9.30
N VAL A 74 11.98 0.51 9.13
CA VAL A 74 11.70 -0.42 8.04
C VAL A 74 10.26 -0.92 8.13
N ARG A 75 9.80 -1.22 9.34
CA ARG A 75 8.46 -1.75 9.53
C ARG A 75 7.39 -0.75 9.12
N LYS A 76 7.58 0.51 9.48
CA LYS A 76 6.63 1.56 9.13
C LYS A 76 6.62 1.81 7.64
N VAL A 77 7.77 1.86 7.03
CA VAL A 77 7.86 2.08 5.59
C VAL A 77 7.24 0.90 4.84
N MET A 78 7.53 -0.32 5.28
CA MET A 78 6.93 -1.48 4.65
C MET A 78 5.41 -1.42 4.73
N ALA A 79 4.87 -1.06 5.90
CA ALA A 79 3.42 -0.96 6.04
C ALA A 79 2.83 0.08 5.08
N HIS A 80 3.50 1.21 4.93
CA HIS A 80 3.05 2.24 4.00
C HIS A 80 3.02 1.69 2.57
N GLU A 81 4.06 0.98 2.17
CA GLU A 81 4.11 0.45 0.82
C GLU A 81 3.09 -0.66 0.60
N LEU A 82 2.78 -1.42 1.65
CA LEU A 82 1.73 -2.43 1.54
C LEU A 82 0.36 -1.81 1.30
N VAL A 83 0.12 -0.60 1.82
CA VAL A 83 -1.14 0.08 1.52
C VAL A 83 -1.21 0.40 0.03
N HIS A 84 -0.11 0.85 -0.57
CA HIS A 84 -0.08 1.05 -2.02
C HIS A 84 -0.37 -0.25 -2.75
N GLN A 85 0.22 -1.34 -2.30
CA GLN A 85 0.00 -2.63 -2.92
C GLN A 85 -1.47 -3.03 -2.82
N PHE A 86 -2.06 -2.85 -1.64
CA PHE A 86 -3.47 -3.18 -1.45
C PHE A 86 -4.36 -2.36 -2.38
N CYS A 87 -4.10 -1.07 -2.46
CA CYS A 87 -4.90 -0.19 -3.31
C CYS A 87 -4.77 -0.59 -4.78
N TYR A 88 -3.58 -0.99 -5.20
CA TYR A 88 -3.36 -1.43 -6.56
C TYR A 88 -4.13 -2.73 -6.85
N GLN A 89 -4.10 -3.66 -5.94
CA GLN A 89 -4.83 -4.91 -6.12
C GLN A 89 -6.34 -4.68 -6.16
N GLU A 90 -6.83 -3.75 -5.33
CA GLU A 90 -8.24 -3.43 -5.36
C GLU A 90 -8.65 -2.77 -6.67
N TRP A 91 -7.80 -1.88 -7.17
CA TRP A 91 -8.07 -1.28 -8.47
C TRP A 91 -8.15 -2.36 -9.55
N TRP A 92 -7.22 -3.31 -9.52
CA TRP A 92 -7.24 -4.40 -10.48
C TRP A 92 -8.53 -5.20 -10.38
N ARG A 93 -8.93 -5.54 -9.18
CA ARG A 93 -10.12 -6.35 -8.96
C ARG A 93 -11.37 -5.66 -9.47
N LEU A 94 -11.43 -4.35 -9.33
CA LEU A 94 -12.64 -3.60 -9.63
C LEU A 94 -12.64 -2.95 -11.01
N SER A 95 -11.52 -2.95 -11.70
CA SER A 95 -11.36 -2.14 -12.90
C SER A 95 -12.27 -2.62 -14.04
N SER A 96 -12.71 -3.86 -14.02
CA SER A 96 -13.58 -4.34 -15.09
C SER A 96 -15.03 -3.99 -14.86
N THR A 97 -15.40 -3.58 -13.66
CA THR A 97 -16.81 -3.27 -13.36
C THR A 97 -17.03 -1.81 -13.01
N ILE A 98 -16.01 -1.15 -12.48
CA ILE A 98 -16.15 0.23 -12.07
C ILE A 98 -15.04 1.03 -12.72
N LYS A 99 -15.38 2.13 -13.35
CA LYS A 99 -14.38 2.93 -14.00
C LYS A 99 -13.80 3.92 -13.05
N VAL A 100 -12.63 3.64 -12.56
CA VAL A 100 -11.90 4.53 -11.67
C VAL A 100 -10.46 4.55 -12.17
N ASN A 101 -9.88 5.71 -12.27
CA ASN A 101 -8.47 5.82 -12.66
C ASN A 101 -7.60 5.23 -11.56
N MET A 102 -6.54 4.54 -11.96
CA MET A 102 -5.66 3.92 -11.00
C MET A 102 -5.13 4.93 -9.99
N SER A 103 -4.78 6.13 -10.45
CA SER A 103 -4.21 7.14 -9.56
C SER A 103 -5.18 7.56 -8.46
N GLU A 104 -6.48 7.44 -8.71
CA GLU A 104 -7.46 7.81 -7.69
C GLU A 104 -7.50 6.80 -6.55
N MET A 105 -6.88 5.67 -6.70
CA MET A 105 -6.86 4.67 -5.66
C MET A 105 -5.48 4.44 -5.08
N VAL A 106 -4.42 4.63 -5.87
CA VAL A 106 -3.10 4.24 -5.41
C VAL A 106 -2.18 5.39 -5.02
N ASP A 107 -2.50 6.62 -5.41
CA ASP A 107 -1.61 7.74 -5.08
C ASP A 107 -1.69 8.12 -3.63
N ASP A 108 -0.58 8.58 -3.07
CA ASP A 108 -0.54 9.03 -1.69
C ASP A 108 -1.58 10.11 -1.40
N LYS A 109 -1.96 10.87 -2.40
CA LYS A 109 -2.91 11.95 -2.19
C LYS A 109 -4.35 11.53 -2.40
N SER A 110 -4.58 10.32 -2.85
CA SER A 110 -5.95 9.89 -3.11
C SER A 110 -6.69 9.62 -1.81
N ALA A 111 -8.01 9.87 -1.82
CA ALA A 111 -8.82 9.61 -0.64
C ALA A 111 -8.83 8.14 -0.30
N PHE A 112 -8.80 7.29 -1.31
CA PHE A 112 -8.82 5.84 -1.08
C PHE A 112 -7.55 5.41 -0.34
N PHE A 113 -6.38 5.89 -0.79
CA PHE A 113 -5.12 5.55 -0.13
C PHE A 113 -5.10 6.07 1.30
N LYS A 114 -5.52 7.32 1.49
CA LYS A 114 -5.50 7.92 2.82
C LYS A 114 -6.40 7.16 3.80
N TYR A 115 -7.55 6.74 3.33
CA TYR A 115 -8.45 5.96 4.16
C TYR A 115 -7.78 4.67 4.64
N TRP A 116 -7.16 3.94 3.73
CA TRP A 116 -6.56 2.67 4.10
C TRP A 116 -5.28 2.85 4.91
N LEU A 117 -4.54 3.93 4.66
CA LEU A 117 -3.37 4.20 5.49
C LEU A 117 -3.79 4.50 6.94
N ALA A 118 -4.87 5.26 7.10
CA ALA A 118 -5.39 5.54 8.43
C ALA A 118 -5.86 4.26 9.12
N TYR A 119 -6.50 3.38 8.36
CA TYR A 119 -6.95 2.11 8.91
C TYR A 119 -5.77 1.25 9.35
N VAL A 120 -4.73 1.19 8.53
CA VAL A 120 -3.54 0.43 8.87
C VAL A 120 -2.83 1.04 10.08
N ALA A 121 -2.78 2.36 10.16
CA ALA A 121 -2.19 3.01 11.33
C ALA A 121 -2.94 2.61 12.59
N HIS A 122 -4.26 2.56 12.51
CA HIS A 122 -5.07 2.12 13.65
C HIS A 122 -4.72 0.69 14.05
N LEU A 123 -4.59 -0.20 13.08
CA LEU A 123 -4.25 -1.59 13.37
C LEU A 123 -2.86 -1.74 13.96
N MET A 124 -1.96 -0.82 13.66
CA MET A 124 -0.60 -0.85 14.18
C MET A 124 -0.46 -0.04 15.47
N ASP A 125 -1.57 0.51 15.95
CA ASP A 125 -1.58 1.30 17.17
C ASP A 125 -0.66 2.52 17.04
N THR A 126 -0.75 3.19 15.93
CA THR A 126 0.03 4.39 15.69
C THR A 126 -0.84 5.42 14.98
N THR A 127 -0.26 6.51 14.53
CA THR A 127 -1.01 7.59 13.92
C THR A 127 -0.84 7.59 12.42
N TYR A 128 -1.78 8.23 11.75
CA TYR A 128 -1.67 8.40 10.32
C TYR A 128 -0.34 9.07 9.95
N SER A 129 0.01 10.14 10.66
CA SER A 129 1.22 10.87 10.32
C SER A 129 2.47 10.02 10.49
N ASP A 130 2.45 9.08 11.40
CA ASP A 130 3.60 8.23 11.62
C ASP A 130 3.84 7.32 10.41
N LEU A 131 2.80 6.92 9.72
CA LEU A 131 2.94 6.07 8.55
C LEU A 131 2.95 6.84 7.24
N ALA A 132 2.42 8.03 7.21
CA ALA A 132 2.45 8.83 6.00
C ALA A 132 3.88 9.17 5.72
N SER A 133 4.21 9.34 4.50
CA SER A 133 5.56 9.54 4.25
C SER A 133 6.01 10.78 4.91
N TYR A 134 7.22 11.07 4.80
CA TYR A 134 7.80 12.14 5.53
C TYR A 134 7.24 13.47 5.19
N ASP A 135 6.34 13.54 4.24
CA ASP A 135 5.70 14.75 3.98
C ASP A 135 4.74 15.09 4.99
N GLY A 136 4.17 14.22 5.61
CA GLY A 136 3.37 14.45 6.71
C GLY A 136 2.24 15.37 6.53
N LYS A 137 1.79 15.61 5.49
CA LYS A 137 0.74 16.47 5.46
C LYS A 137 -0.49 15.93 5.29
N TYR A 138 -1.39 15.98 5.43
CA TYR A 138 -2.47 15.59 5.40
C TYR A 138 -3.53 15.47 5.32
N LEU A 139 -4.24 15.55 5.18
CA LEU A 139 -5.14 15.08 5.13
C LEU A 139 -6.34 15.48 4.97
N ASP A 140 -7.07 15.56 5.08
CA ASP A 140 -8.20 15.97 5.09
C ASP A 140 -8.82 15.88 3.92
N HIS A 141 -9.63 15.71 3.63
CA HIS A 141 -10.19 15.61 2.58
C HIS A 141 -11.47 15.59 2.58
N THR A 142 -12.09 15.77 2.28
CA THR A 142 -13.14 16.01 2.17
C THR A 142 -13.83 15.41 1.26
N GLY A 143 -14.38 14.90 1.12
CA GLY A 143 -14.90 14.36 0.26
C GLY A 143 -16.18 14.27 -0.07
N ASN A 144 -16.67 14.43 -1.08
CA ASN A 144 -17.92 14.13 -1.53
C ASN A 144 -18.09 12.71 -1.68
N PRO A 145 -19.23 12.18 -1.54
CA PRO A 145 -19.51 10.82 -1.83
C PRO A 145 -19.14 10.57 -3.25
N SER A 146 -18.38 9.57 -3.50
CA SER A 146 -17.85 9.34 -4.79
C SER A 146 -17.76 7.85 -4.99
N GLN A 147 -17.41 7.47 -6.20
CA GLN A 147 -17.19 6.08 -6.47
C GLN A 147 -16.04 5.54 -5.65
N THR A 148 -15.05 6.37 -5.37
CA THR A 148 -13.94 5.97 -4.52
C THR A 148 -14.44 5.63 -3.13
N THR A 149 -15.36 6.41 -2.58
CA THR A 149 -15.93 6.13 -1.27
C THR A 149 -16.67 4.80 -1.27
N TYR A 150 -17.43 4.55 -2.33
CA TYR A 150 -18.15 3.30 -2.46
C TYR A 150 -17.16 2.12 -2.51
N ILE A 151 -16.08 2.27 -3.24
CA ILE A 151 -15.06 1.24 -3.32
C ILE A 151 -14.41 1.01 -1.97
N GLN A 152 -14.18 2.06 -1.20
CA GLN A 152 -13.62 1.91 0.15
C GLN A 152 -14.51 1.00 1.00
N THR A 153 -15.81 1.19 0.91
CA THR A 153 -16.74 0.37 1.67
C THR A 153 -16.68 -1.09 1.21
N LEU A 154 -16.65 -1.31 -0.10
CA LEU A 154 -16.56 -2.66 -0.61
C LEU A 154 -15.27 -3.34 -0.19
N SER A 155 -14.17 -2.61 -0.21
CA SER A 155 -12.89 -3.17 0.19
C SER A 155 -12.88 -3.50 1.67
N ALA A 156 -13.48 -2.66 2.49
CA ALA A 156 -13.56 -2.93 3.91
C ALA A 156 -14.35 -4.20 4.16
N LYS A 157 -15.48 -4.36 3.49
CA LYS A 157 -16.25 -5.58 3.61
C LYS A 157 -15.46 -6.79 3.17
N SER A 158 -14.72 -6.65 2.07
CA SER A 158 -13.91 -7.73 1.57
C SER A 158 -12.85 -8.16 2.55
N LEU A 159 -12.21 -7.22 3.22
CA LEU A 159 -11.17 -7.54 4.18
C LEU A 159 -11.72 -8.12 5.46
N LEU A 160 -12.83 -7.60 5.92
CA LEU A 160 -13.37 -8.00 7.20
C LEU A 160 -14.37 -9.15 7.11
N GLY A 161 -14.75 -9.51 5.91
CA GLY A 161 -15.62 -10.63 5.70
C GLY A 161 -16.96 -10.43 6.38
N GLU A 162 -17.41 -11.46 7.02
CA GLU A 162 -18.74 -11.42 7.61
C GLU A 162 -18.88 -10.39 8.69
N ALA A 163 -17.79 -9.95 9.24
CA ALA A 163 -17.87 -8.98 10.31
C ALA A 163 -18.51 -7.69 9.86
N PHE A 164 -18.59 -7.48 8.56
CA PHE A 164 -19.12 -6.25 8.09
C PHE A 164 -20.41 -6.43 7.37
N SER A 165 -21.10 -7.41 7.66
CA SER A 165 -22.30 -7.63 6.96
C SER A 165 -23.27 -6.61 7.36
N GLU A 166 -24.15 -6.27 6.60
CA GLU A 166 -24.92 -5.34 6.95
C GLU A 166 -26.05 -5.71 7.24
N ASP A 167 -26.65 -5.69 7.64
CA ASP A 167 -27.78 -6.05 7.92
C ASP A 167 -28.55 -5.13 7.88
#